data_237df573df25400d8e539e8c5048a023
#
_entry.id   237df573df25400d8e539e8c5048a023
#
_cell.length_a   1.000
_cell.length_b   1.000
_cell.length_c   1.000
_cell.angle_alpha   90.00
_cell.angle_beta   90.00
_cell.angle_gamma   90.00
#
_symmetry.space_group_name_H-M   'P 1'
#
loop_
_entity.id
_entity.type
_entity.pdbx_description
1 polymer ?
#
loop_
_entity_poly.entity_id
_entity_poly.type
_entity_poly.pdbx_seq_one_letter_code
_entity_poly.pdbx_strand_id
1 'polypeptide(L)'
;MLFVVVGHFRPDTEEKRKSLVETFIRHLGQRQPRLRLGGPLKNDDGAAIGVFYIAESDTREAVEALVTESPYSKAGLYERIDITRMDLELGSMN
;
A
#
# COMPACT_ATOMS: atom_id res chain seq x y z
N MET A 1 15.35 5.68 3.06
CA MET A 1 14.89 5.82 1.67
C MET A 1 13.38 5.75 1.64
N LEU A 2 12.78 6.45 0.71
CA LEU A 2 11.33 6.45 0.52
C LEU A 2 10.97 5.56 -0.66
N PHE A 3 9.90 4.78 -0.49
CA PHE A 3 9.37 3.91 -1.53
C PHE A 3 7.89 4.16 -1.71
N VAL A 4 7.50 4.39 -2.95
CA VAL A 4 6.09 4.57 -3.31
C VAL A 4 5.54 3.20 -3.68
N VAL A 5 4.44 2.82 -3.04
CA VAL A 5 3.75 1.57 -3.32
C VAL A 5 2.37 1.90 -3.89
N VAL A 6 2.09 1.36 -5.06
CA VAL A 6 0.79 1.52 -5.72
C VAL A 6 0.25 0.14 -6.06
N GLY A 7 -0.90 -0.19 -5.51
CA GLY A 7 -1.57 -1.44 -5.80
C GLY A 7 -2.92 -1.20 -6.46
N HIS A 8 -3.22 -1.99 -7.49
CA HIS A 8 -4.49 -1.94 -8.19
C HIS A 8 -5.28 -3.20 -7.90
N PHE A 9 -6.51 -3.04 -7.44
CA PHE A 9 -7.35 -4.18 -7.08
C PHE A 9 -7.88 -4.90 -8.32
N ARG A 10 -8.00 -6.23 -8.22
CA ARG A 10 -8.73 -7.01 -9.19
C ARG A 10 -10.21 -6.65 -9.14
N PRO A 11 -10.96 -6.79 -10.23
CA PRO A 11 -12.42 -6.61 -10.20
C PRO A 11 -13.07 -7.57 -9.20
N ASP A 12 -14.22 -7.16 -8.67
CA ASP A 12 -15.08 -7.99 -7.82
C ASP A 12 -14.41 -8.46 -6.52
N THR A 13 -13.52 -7.64 -5.96
CA THR A 13 -12.83 -7.95 -4.70
C THR A 13 -13.31 -7.09 -3.53
N GLU A 14 -14.35 -6.28 -3.72
CA GLU A 14 -14.76 -5.30 -2.73
C GLU A 14 -15.14 -5.92 -1.38
N GLU A 15 -15.94 -6.97 -1.38
CA GLU A 15 -16.37 -7.62 -0.13
C GLU A 15 -15.18 -8.20 0.63
N LYS A 16 -14.29 -8.90 -0.07
CA LYS A 16 -13.10 -9.49 0.54
C LYS A 16 -12.19 -8.39 1.10
N ARG A 17 -12.01 -7.31 0.35
CA ARG A 17 -11.20 -6.18 0.77
C ARG A 17 -11.76 -5.56 2.04
N LYS A 18 -13.09 -5.35 2.08
CA LYS A 18 -13.75 -4.78 3.28
C LYS A 18 -13.56 -5.66 4.50
N SER A 19 -13.57 -6.96 4.32
CA SER A 19 -13.37 -7.90 5.43
C SER A 19 -11.96 -7.88 5.98
N LEU A 20 -10.98 -7.39 5.20
CA LEU A 20 -9.56 -7.39 5.57
C LEU A 20 -9.00 -6.00 5.88
N VAL A 21 -9.81 -4.93 5.75
CA VAL A 21 -9.27 -3.57 5.81
C VAL A 21 -8.61 -3.25 7.16
N GLU A 22 -9.20 -3.67 8.27
CA GLU A 22 -8.62 -3.40 9.59
C GLU A 22 -7.29 -4.12 9.77
N THR A 23 -7.23 -5.39 9.34
CA THR A 23 -6.00 -6.16 9.40
C THR A 23 -4.92 -5.57 8.51
N PHE A 24 -5.32 -5.08 7.33
CA PHE A 24 -4.41 -4.41 6.40
C PHE A 24 -3.82 -3.13 7.02
N ILE A 25 -4.66 -2.29 7.60
CA ILE A 25 -4.19 -1.05 8.24
C ILE A 25 -3.24 -1.36 9.38
N ARG A 26 -3.57 -2.36 10.19
CA ARG A 26 -2.71 -2.79 11.29
C ARG A 26 -1.36 -3.30 10.78
N HIS A 27 -1.38 -4.04 9.68
CA HIS A 27 -0.15 -4.54 9.06
C HIS A 27 0.75 -3.39 8.58
N LEU A 28 0.18 -2.35 7.99
CA LEU A 28 0.94 -1.18 7.54
C LEU A 28 1.44 -0.33 8.71
N GLY A 29 0.87 -0.50 9.90
CA GLY A 29 1.28 0.23 11.09
C GLY A 29 2.51 -0.32 11.78
N GLN A 30 3.26 -1.24 11.15
CA GLN A 30 4.50 -1.78 11.71
C GLN A 30 5.53 -0.68 11.90
N ARG A 31 6.47 -0.91 12.82
CA ARG A 31 7.55 0.04 13.07
C ARG A 31 8.49 0.19 11.87
N GLN A 32 8.78 -0.91 11.21
CA GLN A 32 9.69 -0.96 10.07
C GLN A 32 9.14 -1.92 9.02
N PRO A 33 9.04 -1.53 7.78
CA PRO A 33 9.17 -0.16 7.25
C PRO A 33 8.17 0.81 7.85
N ARG A 34 8.55 2.08 7.98
CA ARG A 34 7.68 3.09 8.56
C ARG A 34 6.75 3.67 7.51
N LEU A 35 5.46 3.58 7.74
CA LEU A 35 4.49 4.23 6.86
C LEU A 35 4.54 5.74 7.08
N ARG A 36 4.71 6.52 6.00
CA ARG A 36 4.74 7.97 6.07
C ARG A 36 3.39 8.57 5.75
N LEU A 37 2.72 8.07 4.73
CA LEU A 37 1.37 8.47 4.38
C LEU A 37 0.79 7.43 3.44
N GLY A 38 -0.53 7.42 3.30
CA GLY A 38 -1.18 6.52 2.37
C GLY A 38 -2.69 6.61 2.47
N GLY A 39 -3.34 5.99 1.53
CA GLY A 39 -4.79 5.92 1.50
C GLY A 39 -5.29 5.15 0.29
N PRO A 40 -6.61 4.97 0.21
CA PRO A 40 -7.19 4.31 -0.95
C PRO A 40 -7.16 5.22 -2.17
N LEU A 41 -6.92 4.62 -3.33
CA LEU A 41 -7.11 5.28 -4.62
C LEU A 41 -8.55 5.05 -5.05
N LYS A 42 -9.21 6.11 -5.47
CA LYS A 42 -10.63 6.05 -5.82
C LYS A 42 -10.84 6.53 -7.25
N ASN A 43 -11.84 5.95 -7.91
CA ASN A 43 -12.28 6.47 -9.20
C ASN A 43 -13.20 7.67 -8.97
N ASP A 44 -13.69 8.26 -10.05
CA ASP A 44 -14.53 9.45 -9.97
C ASP A 44 -15.87 9.19 -9.27
N ASP A 45 -16.32 7.95 -9.24
CA ASP A 45 -17.55 7.55 -8.54
C ASP A 45 -17.34 7.33 -7.05
N GLY A 46 -16.10 7.46 -6.58
CA GLY A 46 -15.78 7.26 -5.17
C GLY A 46 -15.51 5.83 -4.77
N ALA A 47 -15.48 4.90 -5.72
CA ALA A 47 -15.16 3.50 -5.43
C ALA A 47 -13.66 3.32 -5.30
N ALA A 48 -13.23 2.55 -4.30
CA ALA A 48 -11.81 2.26 -4.10
C ALA A 48 -11.34 1.27 -5.17
N ILE A 49 -10.33 1.66 -5.95
CA ILE A 49 -9.77 0.86 -7.03
C ILE A 49 -8.35 0.42 -6.74
N GLY A 50 -7.76 0.91 -5.67
CA GLY A 50 -6.40 0.54 -5.31
C GLY A 50 -5.96 1.17 -4.01
N VAL A 51 -4.66 1.04 -3.73
CA VAL A 51 -4.04 1.66 -2.57
C VAL A 51 -2.77 2.38 -3.01
N PHE A 52 -2.46 3.43 -2.28
CA PHE A 52 -1.19 4.15 -2.43
C PHE A 52 -0.63 4.36 -1.04
N TYR A 53 0.67 4.12 -0.87
CA TYR A 53 1.34 4.55 0.35
C TYR A 53 2.83 4.77 0.10
N ILE A 54 3.43 5.56 0.98
CA ILE A 54 4.86 5.81 0.98
C ILE A 54 5.43 5.19 2.26
N ALA A 55 6.37 4.28 2.09
CA ALA A 55 7.06 3.62 3.18
C ALA A 55 8.52 4.06 3.22
N GLU A 56 9.01 4.30 4.42
CA GLU A 56 10.41 4.63 4.66
C GLU A 56 11.13 3.39 5.17
N SER A 57 12.24 3.05 4.52
CA SER A 57 13.01 1.86 4.86
C SER A 57 14.46 2.05 4.43
N ASP A 58 15.36 1.35 5.10
CA ASP A 58 16.77 1.31 4.69
C ASP A 58 16.97 0.43 3.46
N THR A 59 16.07 -0.51 3.21
CA THR A 59 16.19 -1.45 2.10
C THR A 59 14.89 -1.60 1.34
N ARG A 60 15.00 -1.88 0.04
CA ARG A 60 13.86 -2.23 -0.80
C ARG A 60 13.25 -3.56 -0.36
N GLU A 61 14.10 -4.52 0.03
CA GLU A 61 13.66 -5.86 0.42
C GLU A 61 12.67 -5.83 1.58
N ALA A 62 12.87 -4.92 2.54
CA ALA A 62 11.94 -4.77 3.65
C ALA A 62 10.56 -4.27 3.18
N VAL A 63 10.55 -3.38 2.17
CA VAL A 63 9.27 -2.90 1.60
C VAL A 63 8.60 -4.00 0.80
N GLU A 64 9.38 -4.78 0.05
CA GLU A 64 8.85 -5.94 -0.68
C GLU A 64 8.20 -6.95 0.28
N ALA A 65 8.83 -7.21 1.42
CA ALA A 65 8.26 -8.08 2.45
C ALA A 65 6.97 -7.49 3.04
N LEU A 66 6.95 -6.19 3.29
CA LEU A 66 5.74 -5.51 3.77
C LEU A 66 4.56 -5.73 2.81
N VAL A 67 4.83 -5.62 1.52
CA VAL A 67 3.82 -5.81 0.47
C VAL A 67 3.38 -7.28 0.38
N THR A 68 4.34 -8.21 0.26
CA THR A 68 4.00 -9.63 0.05
C THR A 68 3.33 -10.26 1.27
N GLU A 69 3.63 -9.78 2.46
CA GLU A 69 3.04 -10.29 3.70
C GLU A 69 1.73 -9.61 4.06
N SER A 70 1.30 -8.62 3.29
CA SER A 70 0.05 -7.92 3.58
C SER A 70 -1.16 -8.83 3.39
N PRO A 71 -2.23 -8.62 4.17
CA PRO A 71 -3.47 -9.41 4.00
C PRO A 71 -4.04 -9.33 2.60
N TYR A 72 -3.94 -8.17 1.94
CA TYR A 72 -4.43 -8.00 0.58
C TYR A 72 -3.64 -8.83 -0.44
N SER A 73 -2.32 -8.85 -0.30
CA SER A 73 -1.48 -9.67 -1.17
C SER A 73 -1.73 -11.15 -0.96
N LYS A 74 -1.83 -11.58 0.30
CA LYS A 74 -2.08 -12.99 0.64
C LYS A 74 -3.43 -13.48 0.14
N ALA A 75 -4.41 -12.60 0.07
CA ALA A 75 -5.74 -12.93 -0.44
C ALA A 75 -5.84 -12.80 -1.96
N GLY A 76 -4.76 -12.40 -2.63
CA GLY A 76 -4.73 -12.28 -4.09
C GLY A 76 -5.58 -11.15 -4.64
N LEU A 77 -5.74 -10.05 -3.88
CA LEU A 77 -6.63 -8.97 -4.28
C LEU A 77 -6.05 -8.00 -5.30
N TYR A 78 -4.72 -8.02 -5.48
CA TYR A 78 -4.07 -7.10 -6.42
C TYR A 78 -3.97 -7.70 -7.81
N GLU A 79 -4.38 -6.93 -8.79
CA GLU A 79 -4.09 -7.23 -10.19
C GLU A 79 -2.65 -6.86 -10.53
N ARG A 80 -2.19 -5.75 -9.93
CA ARG A 80 -0.85 -5.21 -10.12
C ARG A 80 -0.43 -4.46 -8.88
N ILE A 81 0.86 -4.55 -8.52
CA ILE A 81 1.43 -3.75 -7.47
C ILE A 81 2.84 -3.34 -7.86
N ASP A 82 3.14 -2.05 -7.69
CA ASP A 82 4.43 -1.46 -8.05
C ASP A 82 5.09 -0.87 -6.81
N ILE A 83 6.40 -1.06 -6.71
CA ILE A 83 7.23 -0.46 -5.66
C ILE A 83 8.31 0.33 -6.37
N THR A 84 8.36 1.65 -6.11
CA THR A 84 9.31 2.53 -6.78
C THR A 84 9.99 3.42 -5.74
N ARG A 85 11.30 3.52 -5.80
CA ARG A 85 12.03 4.45 -4.94
C ARG A 85 11.73 5.88 -5.35
N MET A 86 11.56 6.77 -4.36
CA MET A 86 11.32 8.18 -4.61
C MET A 86 12.25 9.01 -3.73
N ASP A 87 12.77 10.09 -4.29
CA ASP A 87 13.45 11.13 -3.51
C ASP A 87 12.51 12.31 -3.39
N LEU A 88 12.31 12.78 -2.16
CA LEU A 88 11.42 13.93 -1.93
C LEU A 88 12.13 15.21 -2.34
N GLU A 89 11.58 15.93 -3.30
CA GLU A 89 12.14 17.19 -3.80
C GLU A 89 11.17 18.36 -3.69
N LEU A 90 9.87 18.07 -3.68
CA LEU A 90 8.83 19.08 -3.59
C LEU A 90 7.87 18.73 -2.46
N GLY A 91 7.42 19.74 -1.72
CA GLY A 91 6.53 19.51 -0.60
C GLY A 91 7.25 19.00 0.63
N SER A 92 6.49 18.47 1.58
CA SER A 92 7.04 17.92 2.81
C SER A 92 6.17 16.78 3.33
N MET A 93 6.81 15.89 4.11
CA MET A 93 6.12 14.81 4.83
C MET A 93 6.52 14.91 6.29
N ASN A 94 5.60 15.31 7.13
CA ASN A 94 5.85 15.46 8.57
C ASN A 94 5.11 14.42 9.38
#